data_1a549c308288cf0c37c2a832f9b401b8
#
_entry.id   1a549c308288cf0c37c2a832f9b401b8
#
_cell.length_a   1.000
_cell.length_b   1.000
_cell.length_c   1.000
_cell.angle_alpha   90.00
_cell.angle_beta   90.00
_cell.angle_gamma   90.00
#
_symmetry.space_group_name_H-M   'P 1'
#
loop_
_entity.id
_entity.type
_entity.pdbx_description
1 polymer ?
#
loop_
_entity_poly.entity_id
_entity_poly.type
_entity_poly.pdbx_seq_one_letter_code
_entity_poly.pdbx_strand_id
1 'polypeptide(L)'
;MNVAVPKSSATSIDDARRAMYRRQILAAAEYEFGQTGFTGARMGVIAKSAGVSLTTVYRHFAGKDELWDALNAERMTEFVAAVQKRTDKNSTPLEKILAAARVEVEFFADYPNFLHLHLREGLSWGTATTLIDAGRGEQREVWRTGMDMITRAAEAAIEAGEITRLRPAVVASLVISALQIWLTDWVAGDCRQPVEDLADDVVAHLRRCLTG
;
A
#
# COMPACT_ATOMS: atom_id res chain seq x y z
N MET A 1 19.28 46.18 27.54
CA MET A 1 19.54 45.21 26.46
C MET A 1 18.47 44.13 26.57
N ASN A 2 17.49 44.19 25.69
CA ASN A 2 16.36 43.27 25.69
C ASN A 2 16.72 42.12 24.74
N VAL A 3 17.03 40.94 25.28
CA VAL A 3 17.35 39.74 24.48
C VAL A 3 16.04 39.16 24.01
N ALA A 4 15.75 39.28 22.71
CA ALA A 4 14.60 38.67 22.07
C ALA A 4 14.81 37.15 22.04
N VAL A 5 13.96 36.40 22.72
CA VAL A 5 13.89 34.94 22.66
C VAL A 5 13.39 34.54 21.26
N PRO A 6 14.09 33.65 20.54
CA PRO A 6 13.69 33.27 19.18
C PRO A 6 12.36 32.51 19.17
N LYS A 7 11.40 32.98 18.38
CA LYS A 7 10.06 32.37 18.17
C LYS A 7 10.10 30.97 17.52
N SER A 8 11.28 30.42 17.24
CA SER A 8 11.51 29.17 16.50
C SER A 8 11.16 27.88 17.26
N SER A 9 11.16 27.89 18.59
CA SER A 9 10.96 26.64 19.38
C SER A 9 9.49 26.25 19.56
N ALA A 10 8.58 27.23 19.65
CA ALA A 10 7.16 26.97 19.87
C ALA A 10 6.48 26.34 18.61
N THR A 11 6.84 26.83 17.42
CA THR A 11 6.34 26.27 16.14
C THR A 11 6.76 24.81 15.96
N SER A 12 8.01 24.47 16.32
CA SER A 12 8.54 23.11 16.26
C SER A 12 7.82 22.11 17.20
N ILE A 13 7.46 22.55 18.41
CA ILE A 13 6.74 21.68 19.38
C ILE A 13 5.30 21.43 18.92
N ASP A 14 4.62 22.45 18.41
CA ASP A 14 3.24 22.31 17.92
C ASP A 14 3.18 21.45 16.65
N ASP A 15 4.16 21.55 15.77
CA ASP A 15 4.27 20.71 14.58
C ASP A 15 4.59 19.26 14.96
N ALA A 16 5.48 19.01 15.91
CA ALA A 16 5.78 17.68 16.41
C ALA A 16 4.55 17.03 17.05
N ARG A 17 3.79 17.80 17.85
CA ARG A 17 2.54 17.34 18.47
C ARG A 17 1.47 17.04 17.43
N ARG A 18 1.34 17.89 16.41
CA ARG A 18 0.42 17.68 15.29
C ARG A 18 0.76 16.40 14.50
N ALA A 19 2.03 16.18 14.20
CA ALA A 19 2.51 14.98 13.53
C ALA A 19 2.27 13.72 14.39
N MET A 20 2.45 13.80 15.70
CA MET A 20 2.17 12.71 16.64
C MET A 20 0.68 12.33 16.59
N TYR A 21 -0.23 13.30 16.75
CA TYR A 21 -1.68 13.02 16.70
C TYR A 21 -2.09 12.46 15.33
N ARG A 22 -1.55 13.00 14.24
CA ARG A 22 -1.84 12.50 12.91
C ARG A 22 -1.48 11.01 12.79
N ARG A 23 -0.29 10.60 13.23
CA ARG A 23 0.13 9.19 13.21
C ARG A 23 -0.75 8.30 14.10
N GLN A 24 -1.10 8.75 15.32
CA GLN A 24 -1.99 7.99 16.21
C GLN A 24 -3.38 7.78 15.58
N ILE A 25 -3.93 8.81 14.96
CA ILE A 25 -5.23 8.74 14.29
C ILE A 25 -5.17 7.81 13.08
N LEU A 26 -4.12 7.88 12.25
CA LEU A 26 -3.94 7.00 11.10
C LEU A 26 -3.76 5.53 11.50
N ALA A 27 -2.98 5.24 12.53
CA ALA A 27 -2.82 3.88 13.05
C ALA A 27 -4.15 3.30 13.59
N ALA A 28 -4.93 4.11 14.32
CA ALA A 28 -6.25 3.71 14.78
C ALA A 28 -7.24 3.52 13.62
N ALA A 29 -7.17 4.37 12.59
CA ALA A 29 -8.00 4.25 11.41
C ALA A 29 -7.68 2.98 10.62
N GLU A 30 -6.40 2.66 10.42
CA GLU A 30 -5.97 1.42 9.77
C GLU A 30 -6.52 0.19 10.49
N TYR A 31 -6.40 0.16 11.82
CA TYR A 31 -6.96 -0.92 12.62
C TYR A 31 -8.49 -1.03 12.43
N GLU A 32 -9.23 0.05 12.60
CA GLU A 32 -10.69 0.05 12.50
C GLU A 32 -11.18 -0.29 11.09
N PHE A 33 -10.52 0.22 10.05
CA PHE A 33 -10.81 -0.13 8.67
C PHE A 33 -10.52 -1.61 8.39
N GLY A 34 -9.42 -2.15 8.89
CA GLY A 34 -9.07 -3.57 8.77
C GLY A 34 -10.12 -4.47 9.41
N GLN A 35 -10.67 -4.08 10.58
CA GLN A 35 -11.66 -4.87 11.30
C GLN A 35 -13.07 -4.79 10.69
N THR A 36 -13.53 -3.63 10.26
CA THR A 36 -14.92 -3.38 9.90
C THR A 36 -15.14 -2.96 8.44
N GLY A 37 -14.08 -2.80 7.67
CA GLY A 37 -14.11 -2.19 6.34
C GLY A 37 -14.33 -0.67 6.39
N PHE A 38 -14.15 -0.01 5.26
CA PHE A 38 -14.37 1.42 5.16
C PHE A 38 -15.78 1.83 5.56
N THR A 39 -16.79 1.11 5.07
CA THR A 39 -18.21 1.45 5.31
C THR A 39 -18.58 1.28 6.79
N GLY A 40 -18.09 0.23 7.44
CA GLY A 40 -18.39 -0.08 8.85
C GLY A 40 -17.69 0.81 9.86
N ALA A 41 -16.53 1.35 9.53
CA ALA A 41 -15.73 2.19 10.42
C ALA A 41 -16.42 3.52 10.72
N ARG A 42 -16.29 3.97 11.99
CA ARG A 42 -16.91 5.19 12.50
C ARG A 42 -15.87 6.11 13.12
N MET A 43 -15.90 7.40 12.76
CA MET A 43 -14.96 8.42 13.27
C MET A 43 -14.88 8.48 14.80
N GLY A 44 -16.00 8.27 15.50
CA GLY A 44 -16.03 8.24 16.97
C GLY A 44 -15.29 7.03 17.55
N VAL A 45 -15.34 5.88 16.88
CA VAL A 45 -14.60 4.67 17.30
C VAL A 45 -13.12 4.87 17.05
N ILE A 46 -12.75 5.39 15.88
CA ILE A 46 -11.35 5.75 15.53
C ILE A 46 -10.79 6.75 16.57
N ALA A 47 -11.54 7.78 16.95
CA ALA A 47 -11.12 8.73 17.96
C ALA A 47 -10.82 8.05 19.31
N LYS A 48 -11.72 7.16 19.75
CA LYS A 48 -11.56 6.37 20.98
C LYS A 48 -10.33 5.45 20.89
N SER A 49 -10.17 4.75 19.79
CA SER A 49 -9.03 3.85 19.53
C SER A 49 -7.70 4.62 19.52
N ALA A 50 -7.69 5.83 18.92
CA ALA A 50 -6.53 6.72 18.92
C ALA A 50 -6.25 7.41 20.28
N GLY A 51 -7.12 7.26 21.29
CA GLY A 51 -6.97 7.94 22.58
C GLY A 51 -7.13 9.47 22.52
N VAL A 52 -7.89 10.00 21.54
CA VAL A 52 -8.10 11.43 21.34
C VAL A 52 -9.60 11.78 21.30
N SER A 53 -9.92 13.08 21.45
CA SER A 53 -11.30 13.52 21.26
C SER A 53 -11.71 13.48 19.78
N LEU A 54 -13.01 13.29 19.53
CA LEU A 54 -13.55 13.36 18.17
C LEU A 54 -13.28 14.72 17.51
N THR A 55 -13.31 15.80 18.29
CA THR A 55 -12.94 17.16 17.83
C THR A 55 -11.49 17.22 17.40
N THR A 56 -10.59 16.48 18.09
CA THR A 56 -9.18 16.38 17.68
C THR A 56 -9.04 15.67 16.34
N VAL A 57 -9.80 14.58 16.13
CA VAL A 57 -9.79 13.89 14.83
C VAL A 57 -10.24 14.84 13.72
N TYR A 58 -11.36 15.54 13.87
CA TYR A 58 -11.86 16.47 12.87
C TYR A 58 -10.98 17.71 12.64
N ARG A 59 -10.07 18.02 13.56
CA ARG A 59 -9.04 19.05 13.34
C ARG A 59 -7.94 18.59 12.38
N HIS A 60 -7.71 17.28 12.29
CA HIS A 60 -6.67 16.69 11.45
C HIS A 60 -7.20 16.15 10.12
N PHE A 61 -8.45 15.69 10.09
CA PHE A 61 -9.10 15.07 8.93
C PHE A 61 -10.56 15.52 8.89
N ALA A 62 -11.00 16.11 7.79
CA ALA A 62 -12.35 16.62 7.63
C ALA A 62 -13.42 15.50 7.67
N GLY A 63 -13.02 14.27 7.35
CA GLY A 63 -13.93 13.13 7.36
C GLY A 63 -13.21 11.80 7.14
N LYS A 64 -14.01 10.76 7.01
CA LYS A 64 -13.54 9.39 6.83
C LYS A 64 -12.84 9.20 5.47
N ASP A 65 -13.29 9.89 4.44
CA ASP A 65 -12.67 9.83 3.11
C ASP A 65 -11.25 10.42 3.14
N GLU A 66 -11.04 11.61 3.74
CA GLU A 66 -9.70 12.19 3.88
C GLU A 66 -8.77 11.32 4.72
N LEU A 67 -9.31 10.69 5.77
CA LEU A 67 -8.55 9.77 6.60
C LEU A 67 -8.12 8.52 5.82
N TRP A 68 -9.00 8.00 4.98
CA TRP A 68 -8.74 6.89 4.08
C TRP A 68 -7.67 7.23 3.04
N ASP A 69 -7.82 8.38 2.38
CA ASP A 69 -6.86 8.85 1.37
C ASP A 69 -5.47 9.06 1.97
N ALA A 70 -5.43 9.68 3.17
CA ALA A 70 -4.17 9.89 3.87
C ALA A 70 -3.48 8.59 4.29
N LEU A 71 -4.24 7.56 4.71
CA LEU A 71 -3.71 6.24 5.03
C LEU A 71 -3.12 5.58 3.79
N ASN A 72 -3.86 5.56 2.68
CA ASN A 72 -3.39 4.95 1.43
C ASN A 72 -2.14 5.66 0.89
N ALA A 73 -2.10 7.00 0.93
CA ALA A 73 -0.93 7.77 0.51
C ALA A 73 0.31 7.48 1.36
N GLU A 74 0.16 7.34 2.69
CA GLU A 74 1.25 7.00 3.60
C GLU A 74 1.78 5.59 3.30
N ARG A 75 0.90 4.58 3.18
CA ARG A 75 1.28 3.20 2.87
C ARG A 75 1.91 3.06 1.50
N MET A 76 1.42 3.78 0.49
CA MET A 76 2.05 3.79 -0.83
C MET A 76 3.44 4.41 -0.82
N THR A 77 3.63 5.49 -0.08
CA THR A 77 4.95 6.13 0.08
C THR A 77 5.95 5.16 0.70
N GLU A 78 5.56 4.45 1.76
CA GLU A 78 6.39 3.45 2.44
C GLU A 78 6.68 2.26 1.53
N PHE A 79 5.69 1.76 0.80
CA PHE A 79 5.87 0.66 -0.17
C PHE A 79 6.86 1.03 -1.27
N VAL A 80 6.69 2.19 -1.91
CA VAL A 80 7.61 2.67 -2.96
C VAL A 80 9.04 2.80 -2.42
N ALA A 81 9.21 3.35 -1.22
CA ALA A 81 10.52 3.45 -0.58
C ALA A 81 11.14 2.07 -0.30
N ALA A 82 10.34 1.08 0.13
CA ALA A 82 10.78 -0.29 0.34
C ALA A 82 11.23 -0.95 -0.96
N VAL A 83 10.47 -0.80 -2.05
CA VAL A 83 10.84 -1.30 -3.38
C VAL A 83 12.16 -0.67 -3.85
N GLN A 84 12.29 0.67 -3.75
CA GLN A 84 13.51 1.37 -4.15
C GLN A 84 14.75 0.89 -3.38
N LYS A 85 14.61 0.62 -2.09
CA LYS A 85 15.69 0.12 -1.24
C LYS A 85 16.14 -1.29 -1.61
N ARG A 86 15.21 -2.15 -2.04
CA ARG A 86 15.46 -3.56 -2.38
C ARG A 86 15.90 -3.78 -3.82
N THR A 87 15.59 -2.85 -4.72
CA THR A 87 15.87 -3.00 -6.15
C THR A 87 17.28 -2.49 -6.45
N ASP A 88 18.16 -3.38 -6.92
CA ASP A 88 19.46 -2.98 -7.45
C ASP A 88 19.29 -2.22 -8.77
N LYS A 89 20.05 -1.15 -8.96
CA LYS A 89 20.05 -0.36 -10.19
C LYS A 89 20.46 -1.20 -11.41
N ASN A 90 21.28 -2.23 -11.21
CA ASN A 90 21.77 -3.12 -12.25
C ASN A 90 20.85 -4.32 -12.51
N SER A 91 19.78 -4.50 -11.73
CA SER A 91 18.80 -5.56 -11.95
C SER A 91 18.11 -5.39 -13.30
N THR A 92 17.83 -6.50 -13.97
CA THR A 92 17.07 -6.50 -15.21
C THR A 92 15.62 -6.05 -14.97
N PRO A 93 14.89 -5.61 -16.00
CA PRO A 93 13.49 -5.22 -15.85
C PRO A 93 12.61 -6.32 -15.22
N LEU A 94 12.78 -7.58 -15.61
CA LEU A 94 12.05 -8.70 -15.00
C LEU A 94 12.42 -8.88 -13.52
N GLU A 95 13.69 -8.81 -13.18
CA GLU A 95 14.14 -8.89 -11.77
C GLU A 95 13.57 -7.76 -10.91
N LYS A 96 13.40 -6.57 -11.47
CA LYS A 96 12.74 -5.46 -10.77
C LYS A 96 11.26 -5.74 -10.48
N ILE A 97 10.54 -6.35 -11.44
CA ILE A 97 9.14 -6.77 -11.24
C ILE A 97 9.07 -7.83 -10.12
N LEU A 98 9.93 -8.83 -10.16
CA LEU A 98 9.95 -9.91 -9.17
C LEU A 98 10.37 -9.41 -7.78
N ALA A 99 11.33 -8.49 -7.71
CA ALA A 99 11.73 -7.85 -6.46
C ALA A 99 10.58 -7.01 -5.85
N ALA A 100 9.85 -6.27 -6.69
CA ALA A 100 8.67 -5.51 -6.23
C ALA A 100 7.57 -6.44 -5.70
N ALA A 101 7.31 -7.57 -6.36
CA ALA A 101 6.35 -8.55 -5.89
C ALA A 101 6.75 -9.17 -4.54
N ARG A 102 8.03 -9.47 -4.34
CA ARG A 102 8.57 -9.90 -3.03
C ARG A 102 8.34 -8.87 -1.95
N VAL A 103 8.71 -7.61 -2.24
CA VAL A 103 8.54 -6.50 -1.30
C VAL A 103 7.06 -6.31 -0.94
N GLU A 104 6.14 -6.53 -1.88
CA GLU A 104 4.70 -6.41 -1.63
C GLU A 104 4.20 -7.47 -0.64
N VAL A 105 4.66 -8.72 -0.77
CA VAL A 105 4.33 -9.79 0.20
C VAL A 105 4.84 -9.43 1.59
N GLU A 106 6.12 -9.04 1.71
CA GLU A 106 6.74 -8.65 2.97
C GLU A 106 6.05 -7.42 3.59
N PHE A 107 5.73 -6.43 2.76
CA PHE A 107 5.03 -5.21 3.18
C PHE A 107 3.65 -5.51 3.77
N PHE A 108 2.85 -6.35 3.11
CA PHE A 108 1.55 -6.73 3.64
C PHE A 108 1.64 -7.57 4.90
N ALA A 109 2.70 -8.36 5.09
CA ALA A 109 2.95 -9.08 6.33
C ALA A 109 3.27 -8.13 7.50
N ASP A 110 4.00 -7.04 7.23
CA ASP A 110 4.30 -6.00 8.22
C ASP A 110 3.07 -5.14 8.57
N TYR A 111 2.06 -5.06 7.66
CA TYR A 111 0.84 -4.27 7.85
C TYR A 111 -0.44 -5.13 7.74
N PRO A 112 -0.68 -6.08 8.67
CA PRO A 112 -1.78 -7.05 8.55
C PRO A 112 -3.18 -6.39 8.53
N ASN A 113 -3.39 -5.27 9.22
CA ASN A 113 -4.66 -4.55 9.17
C ASN A 113 -4.89 -3.92 7.79
N PHE A 114 -3.83 -3.41 7.17
CA PHE A 114 -3.88 -2.89 5.82
C PHE A 114 -4.10 -3.99 4.77
N LEU A 115 -3.49 -5.17 4.97
CA LEU A 115 -3.76 -6.36 4.15
C LEU A 115 -5.24 -6.78 4.24
N HIS A 116 -5.77 -6.92 5.47
CA HIS A 116 -7.19 -7.27 5.66
C HIS A 116 -8.12 -6.26 5.01
N LEU A 117 -7.81 -4.97 5.13
CA LEU A 117 -8.54 -3.92 4.45
C LEU A 117 -8.49 -4.08 2.94
N HIS A 118 -7.31 -4.30 2.38
CA HIS A 118 -7.08 -4.49 0.96
C HIS A 118 -7.87 -5.68 0.40
N LEU A 119 -7.82 -6.82 1.07
CA LEU A 119 -8.56 -8.03 0.66
C LEU A 119 -10.07 -7.86 0.81
N ARG A 120 -10.54 -7.18 1.87
CA ARG A 120 -11.96 -6.97 2.17
C ARG A 120 -12.67 -6.05 1.19
N GLU A 121 -12.03 -4.95 0.80
CA GLU A 121 -12.60 -3.99 -0.14
C GLU A 121 -12.66 -4.56 -1.58
N GLY A 122 -12.21 -5.80 -1.78
CA GLY A 122 -12.30 -6.51 -3.05
C GLY A 122 -11.51 -5.82 -4.16
N LEU A 123 -10.44 -5.16 -3.76
CA LEU A 123 -9.63 -4.32 -4.62
C LEU A 123 -8.75 -5.20 -5.51
N SER A 124 -9.41 -5.88 -6.46
CA SER A 124 -8.72 -6.53 -7.56
C SER A 124 -8.09 -5.44 -8.42
N TRP A 125 -6.79 -5.30 -8.31
CA TRP A 125 -6.02 -4.41 -9.16
C TRP A 125 -6.29 -4.68 -10.66
N GLY A 126 -6.56 -5.93 -11.01
CA GLY A 126 -6.87 -6.33 -12.37
C GLY A 126 -8.21 -5.80 -12.92
N THR A 127 -9.18 -5.52 -12.05
CA THR A 127 -10.49 -4.97 -12.44
C THR A 127 -10.52 -3.44 -12.39
N ALA A 128 -9.58 -2.81 -11.70
CA ALA A 128 -9.48 -1.35 -11.60
C ALA A 128 -9.07 -0.67 -12.92
N THR A 129 -8.64 -1.44 -13.90
CA THR A 129 -7.91 -0.87 -15.04
C THR A 129 -8.76 -0.18 -16.08
N THR A 130 -10.06 -0.45 -16.26
CA THR A 130 -10.78 0.28 -17.33
C THR A 130 -12.31 0.16 -17.36
N LEU A 131 -12.93 -0.81 -16.70
CA LEU A 131 -14.34 -1.12 -16.95
C LEU A 131 -15.28 -0.96 -15.75
N ILE A 132 -14.74 -0.85 -14.54
CA ILE A 132 -15.53 -0.70 -13.32
C ILE A 132 -14.98 0.49 -12.56
N ASP A 133 -15.87 1.39 -12.17
CA ASP A 133 -15.57 2.55 -11.33
C ASP A 133 -15.32 2.12 -9.88
N ALA A 134 -14.30 1.26 -9.70
CA ALA A 134 -13.90 0.68 -8.43
C ALA A 134 -12.89 1.59 -7.73
N GLY A 135 -13.03 1.72 -6.43
CA GLY A 135 -12.17 2.57 -5.60
C GLY A 135 -12.75 3.97 -5.37
N ARG A 136 -12.23 4.66 -4.36
CA ARG A 136 -12.69 5.97 -3.90
C ARG A 136 -11.56 6.99 -4.03
N GLY A 137 -11.91 8.19 -4.53
CA GLY A 137 -11.02 9.37 -4.47
C GLY A 137 -9.58 9.12 -4.94
N GLU A 138 -8.62 9.52 -4.09
CA GLU A 138 -7.18 9.39 -4.34
C GLU A 138 -6.71 7.93 -4.42
N GLN A 139 -7.40 6.98 -3.79
CA GLN A 139 -7.09 5.55 -3.87
C GLN A 139 -7.05 5.06 -5.33
N ARG A 140 -7.99 5.53 -6.16
CA ARG A 140 -8.03 5.20 -7.59
C ARG A 140 -6.80 5.72 -8.32
N GLU A 141 -6.33 6.91 -7.97
CA GLU A 141 -5.14 7.52 -8.56
C GLU A 141 -3.86 6.77 -8.14
N VAL A 142 -3.77 6.41 -6.87
CA VAL A 142 -2.68 5.59 -6.33
C VAL A 142 -2.59 4.25 -7.07
N TRP A 143 -3.71 3.58 -7.30
CA TRP A 143 -3.75 2.31 -8.03
C TRP A 143 -3.40 2.47 -9.50
N ARG A 144 -3.92 3.48 -10.14
CA ARG A 144 -3.54 3.79 -11.53
C ARG A 144 -2.05 3.99 -11.64
N THR A 145 -1.46 4.74 -10.73
CA THR A 145 -0.02 4.96 -10.67
C THR A 145 0.76 3.65 -10.47
N GLY A 146 0.31 2.78 -9.56
CA GLY A 146 0.90 1.45 -9.35
C GLY A 146 0.83 0.58 -10.61
N MET A 147 -0.33 0.52 -11.26
CA MET A 147 -0.52 -0.22 -12.53
C MET A 147 0.38 0.31 -13.65
N ASP A 148 0.48 1.63 -13.78
CA ASP A 148 1.34 2.28 -14.79
C ASP A 148 2.82 1.96 -14.53
N MET A 149 3.25 1.90 -13.28
CA MET A 149 4.62 1.52 -12.92
C MET A 149 4.93 0.08 -13.34
N ILE A 150 4.03 -0.88 -13.02
CA ILE A 150 4.22 -2.29 -13.40
C ILE A 150 4.15 -2.44 -14.91
N THR A 151 3.22 -1.75 -15.58
CA THR A 151 3.08 -1.80 -17.04
C THR A 151 4.35 -1.31 -17.74
N ARG A 152 4.93 -0.20 -17.31
CA ARG A 152 6.21 0.31 -17.84
C ARG A 152 7.37 -0.64 -17.58
N ALA A 153 7.43 -1.26 -16.40
CA ALA A 153 8.45 -2.27 -16.12
C ALA A 153 8.29 -3.51 -17.02
N ALA A 154 7.03 -3.90 -17.30
CA ALA A 154 6.72 -4.98 -18.24
C ALA A 154 7.11 -4.63 -19.68
N GLU A 155 6.86 -3.39 -20.14
CA GLU A 155 7.31 -2.91 -21.45
C GLU A 155 8.83 -3.06 -21.58
N ALA A 156 9.59 -2.58 -20.60
CA ALA A 156 11.04 -2.70 -20.59
C ALA A 156 11.52 -4.15 -20.58
N ALA A 157 10.84 -5.07 -19.86
CA ALA A 157 11.18 -6.48 -19.81
C ALA A 157 10.89 -7.20 -21.16
N ILE A 158 9.82 -6.81 -21.84
CA ILE A 158 9.48 -7.30 -23.18
C ILE A 158 10.48 -6.79 -24.21
N GLU A 159 10.84 -5.52 -24.18
CA GLU A 159 11.86 -4.92 -25.06
C GLU A 159 13.25 -5.56 -24.84
N ALA A 160 13.58 -5.94 -23.62
CA ALA A 160 14.80 -6.66 -23.29
C ALA A 160 14.76 -8.15 -23.68
N GLY A 161 13.62 -8.67 -24.16
CA GLY A 161 13.44 -10.07 -24.52
C GLY A 161 13.32 -11.02 -23.34
N GLU A 162 13.11 -10.52 -22.13
CA GLU A 162 12.98 -11.33 -20.91
C GLU A 162 11.57 -11.92 -20.75
N ILE A 163 10.57 -11.22 -21.28
CA ILE A 163 9.18 -11.66 -21.32
C ILE A 163 8.75 -11.75 -22.78
N THR A 164 8.21 -12.91 -23.17
CA THR A 164 7.77 -13.15 -24.54
C THR A 164 6.27 -13.44 -24.58
N ARG A 165 5.61 -13.12 -25.71
CA ARG A 165 4.22 -13.49 -26.01
C ARG A 165 3.13 -12.84 -25.15
N LEU A 166 3.46 -11.91 -24.27
CA LEU A 166 2.48 -11.20 -23.43
C LEU A 166 2.46 -9.71 -23.77
N ARG A 167 1.28 -9.09 -23.60
CA ARG A 167 1.15 -7.63 -23.67
C ARG A 167 1.48 -7.03 -22.29
N PRO A 168 2.07 -5.83 -22.19
CA PRO A 168 2.43 -5.21 -20.91
C PRO A 168 1.30 -5.16 -19.89
N ALA A 169 0.09 -4.78 -20.32
CA ALA A 169 -1.08 -4.75 -19.44
C ALA A 169 -1.49 -6.15 -18.92
N VAL A 170 -1.24 -7.21 -19.70
CA VAL A 170 -1.49 -8.59 -19.27
C VAL A 170 -0.47 -9.00 -18.21
N VAL A 171 0.81 -8.63 -18.40
CA VAL A 171 1.87 -8.87 -17.41
C VAL A 171 1.51 -8.19 -16.08
N ALA A 172 1.13 -6.91 -16.11
CA ALA A 172 0.72 -6.18 -14.92
C ALA A 172 -0.47 -6.85 -14.21
N SER A 173 -1.50 -7.26 -14.97
CA SER A 173 -2.66 -7.94 -14.42
C SER A 173 -2.31 -9.31 -13.82
N LEU A 174 -1.40 -10.08 -14.44
CA LEU A 174 -0.92 -11.36 -13.92
C LEU A 174 -0.18 -11.19 -12.59
N VAL A 175 0.73 -10.22 -12.51
CA VAL A 175 1.48 -9.95 -11.28
C VAL A 175 0.53 -9.65 -10.12
N ILE A 176 -0.40 -8.73 -10.34
CA ILE A 176 -1.34 -8.30 -9.29
C ILE A 176 -2.31 -9.42 -8.90
N SER A 177 -2.85 -10.15 -9.90
CA SER A 177 -3.77 -11.25 -9.62
C SER A 177 -3.07 -12.39 -8.87
N ALA A 178 -1.83 -12.71 -9.22
CA ALA A 178 -1.04 -13.70 -8.50
C ALA A 178 -0.84 -13.28 -7.04
N LEU A 179 -0.39 -12.04 -6.79
CA LEU A 179 -0.21 -11.51 -5.44
C LEU A 179 -1.51 -11.60 -4.63
N GLN A 180 -2.63 -11.19 -5.21
CA GLN A 180 -3.93 -11.26 -4.54
C GLN A 180 -4.34 -12.70 -4.19
N ILE A 181 -4.13 -13.66 -5.10
CA ILE A 181 -4.45 -15.07 -4.85
C ILE A 181 -3.59 -15.61 -3.72
N TRP A 182 -2.28 -15.42 -3.76
CA TRP A 182 -1.36 -15.92 -2.77
C TRP A 182 -1.57 -15.30 -1.38
N LEU A 183 -1.78 -13.98 -1.30
CA LEU A 183 -2.05 -13.30 -0.04
C LEU A 183 -3.42 -13.69 0.55
N THR A 184 -4.43 -13.92 -0.29
CA THR A 184 -5.73 -14.41 0.16
C THR A 184 -5.64 -15.81 0.75
N ASP A 185 -4.93 -16.72 0.07
CA ASP A 185 -4.70 -18.09 0.55
C ASP A 185 -3.89 -18.10 1.85
N TRP A 186 -2.84 -17.28 1.93
CA TRP A 186 -2.03 -17.14 3.13
C TRP A 186 -2.85 -16.69 4.34
N VAL A 187 -3.71 -15.68 4.17
CA VAL A 187 -4.62 -15.20 5.24
C VAL A 187 -5.65 -16.27 5.58
N ALA A 188 -6.21 -16.99 4.60
CA ALA A 188 -7.13 -18.09 4.84
C ALA A 188 -6.47 -19.27 5.59
N GLY A 189 -5.16 -19.44 5.43
CA GLY A 189 -4.33 -20.40 6.16
C GLY A 189 -3.84 -19.91 7.54
N ASP A 190 -4.45 -18.87 8.12
CA ASP A 190 -4.03 -18.23 9.39
C ASP A 190 -2.58 -17.74 9.39
N CYS A 191 -2.05 -17.33 8.25
CA CYS A 191 -0.68 -16.83 8.06
C CYS A 191 0.40 -17.78 8.61
N ARG A 192 0.20 -19.09 8.50
CA ARG A 192 1.09 -20.11 9.09
C ARG A 192 2.38 -20.28 8.31
N GLN A 193 2.35 -20.07 6.99
CA GLN A 193 3.56 -20.14 6.18
C GLN A 193 4.46 -18.95 6.52
N PRO A 194 5.78 -19.16 6.73
CA PRO A 194 6.72 -18.06 6.89
C PRO A 194 6.68 -17.11 5.71
N VAL A 195 6.75 -15.81 5.98
CA VAL A 195 6.64 -14.75 4.96
C VAL A 195 7.70 -14.89 3.87
N GLU A 196 8.91 -15.30 4.27
CA GLU A 196 10.03 -15.53 3.35
C GLU A 196 9.72 -16.65 2.35
N ASP A 197 9.16 -17.78 2.83
CA ASP A 197 8.75 -18.90 2.00
C ASP A 197 7.60 -18.52 1.06
N LEU A 198 6.61 -17.77 1.57
CA LEU A 198 5.52 -17.24 0.75
C LEU A 198 6.05 -16.33 -0.37
N ALA A 199 6.97 -15.44 -0.05
CA ALA A 199 7.56 -14.53 -1.02
C ALA A 199 8.37 -15.29 -2.08
N ASP A 200 9.09 -16.35 -1.69
CA ASP A 200 9.83 -17.22 -2.61
C ASP A 200 8.87 -17.96 -3.57
N ASP A 201 7.78 -18.50 -3.05
CA ASP A 201 6.77 -19.19 -3.84
C ASP A 201 6.11 -18.25 -4.86
N VAL A 202 5.72 -17.04 -4.43
CA VAL A 202 5.15 -16.01 -5.31
C VAL A 202 6.12 -15.64 -6.43
N VAL A 203 7.39 -15.37 -6.10
CA VAL A 203 8.42 -15.01 -7.09
C VAL A 203 8.67 -16.16 -8.06
N ALA A 204 8.76 -17.39 -7.58
CA ALA A 204 8.95 -18.57 -8.41
C ALA A 204 7.74 -18.80 -9.33
N HIS A 205 6.53 -18.60 -8.84
CA HIS A 205 5.31 -18.69 -9.65
C HIS A 205 5.30 -17.62 -10.75
N LEU A 206 5.50 -16.37 -10.39
CA LEU A 206 5.53 -15.26 -11.36
C LEU A 206 6.61 -15.45 -12.43
N ARG A 207 7.82 -15.86 -12.04
CA ARG A 207 8.90 -16.14 -13.00
C ARG A 207 8.45 -17.16 -14.03
N ARG A 208 7.89 -18.31 -13.63
CA ARG A 208 7.39 -19.34 -14.55
C ARG A 208 6.29 -18.82 -15.49
N CYS A 209 5.37 -18.02 -14.96
CA CYS A 209 4.27 -17.48 -15.77
C CYS A 209 4.74 -16.42 -16.79
N LEU A 210 5.78 -15.68 -16.48
CA LEU A 210 6.25 -14.56 -17.31
C LEU A 210 7.30 -14.96 -18.33
N THR A 211 8.11 -16.02 -18.07
CA THR A 211 9.18 -16.43 -18.98
C THR A 211 8.81 -17.65 -19.85
N GLY A 212 7.74 -18.37 -19.55
CA GLY A 212 7.19 -19.49 -20.35
C GLY A 212 7.81 -20.81 -19.98
#